data_a951c081c194e15f41a4635bf7afa958
#
_entry.id   a951c081c194e15f41a4635bf7afa958
#
_cell.length_a   1.000
_cell.length_b   1.000
_cell.length_c   1.000
_cell.angle_alpha   90.00
_cell.angle_beta   90.00
_cell.angle_gamma   90.00
#
_symmetry.space_group_name_H-M   'P 1'
#
loop_
_entity.id
_entity.type
_entity.pdbx_description
1 polymer ?
#
loop_
_entity_poly.entity_id
_entity_poly.type
_entity_poly.pdbx_seq_one_letter_code
_entity_poly.pdbx_strand_id
1 'polypeptide(L)'
;MNVYFDNAATTPMDKKVLEKMLPYLENGFGNPSSIHKKGREIKSVIEKCRSKIASLLSCEPGEIFFTSGGTEADNMFILNTAIEKKLDTIITSKLEHHAVLHSCEYLERSYKKNIKFVESDEKGVIDLDHLESLMKSNPNSLVTIMHGNNEIGNLNDIKKISRICEQYKTVFHSDTVQTVGHYN
;
A
#
# COMPACT_ATOMS: atom_id res chain seq x y z
N MET A 1 29.02 17.67 13.98
CA MET A 1 28.54 16.70 12.99
C MET A 1 27.03 16.64 13.12
N ASN A 2 26.28 16.98 12.06
CA ASN A 2 24.82 16.86 12.09
C ASN A 2 24.45 15.49 11.52
N VAL A 3 23.75 14.69 12.30
CA VAL A 3 23.29 13.36 11.90
C VAL A 3 21.77 13.35 11.90
N TYR A 4 21.16 12.85 10.82
CA TYR A 4 19.73 12.70 10.69
C TYR A 4 19.36 11.22 10.71
N PHE A 5 18.54 10.80 11.68
CA PHE A 5 18.16 9.41 11.90
C PHE A 5 16.68 9.09 11.56
N ASP A 6 15.91 10.10 11.19
CA ASP A 6 14.47 9.93 10.90
C ASP A 6 14.20 9.69 9.42
N ASN A 7 14.94 8.75 8.81
CA ASN A 7 14.81 8.44 7.38
C ASN A 7 13.49 7.70 7.03
N ALA A 8 12.81 7.14 8.01
CA ALA A 8 11.48 6.56 7.80
C ALA A 8 10.41 7.65 7.57
N ALA A 9 10.58 8.84 8.16
CA ALA A 9 9.67 9.96 7.94
C ALA A 9 9.99 10.69 6.62
N THR A 10 11.27 11.03 6.38
CA THR A 10 11.66 11.77 5.16
C THR A 10 13.08 11.40 4.74
N THR A 11 13.33 11.48 3.45
CA THR A 11 14.67 11.34 2.85
C THR A 11 14.94 12.47 1.87
N PRO A 12 16.21 12.85 1.64
CA PRO A 12 16.57 13.80 0.60
C PRO A 12 16.14 13.29 -0.77
N MET A 13 15.65 14.17 -1.63
CA MET A 13 15.35 13.81 -3.02
C MET A 13 16.65 13.47 -3.77
N ASP A 14 16.66 12.33 -4.46
CA ASP A 14 17.77 11.95 -5.33
C ASP A 14 17.96 12.98 -6.46
N LYS A 15 19.21 13.40 -6.71
CA LYS A 15 19.53 14.42 -7.72
C LYS A 15 19.07 14.02 -9.12
N LYS A 16 19.21 12.73 -9.49
CA LYS A 16 18.78 12.22 -10.80
C LYS A 16 17.25 12.27 -10.96
N VAL A 17 16.52 12.07 -9.84
CA VAL A 17 15.06 12.20 -9.81
C VAL A 17 14.68 13.66 -10.03
N LEU A 18 15.31 14.59 -9.28
CA LEU A 18 15.06 16.04 -9.46
C LEU A 18 15.33 16.49 -10.90
N GLU A 19 16.48 16.10 -11.48
CA GLU A 19 16.82 16.40 -12.87
C GLU A 19 15.76 15.93 -13.88
N LYS A 20 15.14 14.78 -13.63
CA LYS A 20 14.06 14.25 -14.48
C LYS A 20 12.73 14.95 -14.26
N MET A 21 12.47 15.45 -13.05
CA MET A 21 11.23 16.19 -12.72
C MET A 21 11.28 17.64 -13.20
N LEU A 22 12.43 18.27 -13.15
CA LEU A 22 12.59 19.71 -13.40
C LEU A 22 11.95 20.22 -14.71
N PRO A 23 12.13 19.57 -15.88
CA PRO A 23 11.48 20.00 -17.12
C PRO A 23 9.95 20.04 -17.05
N TYR A 24 9.35 19.15 -16.26
CA TYR A 24 7.90 19.10 -16.08
C TYR A 24 7.42 20.13 -15.07
N LEU A 25 8.21 20.44 -14.05
CA LEU A 25 7.91 21.51 -13.09
C LEU A 25 7.96 22.89 -13.75
N GLU A 26 8.91 23.11 -14.68
CA GLU A 26 9.08 24.39 -15.38
C GLU A 26 8.09 24.56 -16.53
N ASN A 27 7.93 23.54 -17.37
CA ASN A 27 7.23 23.66 -18.66
C ASN A 27 6.13 22.62 -18.90
N GLY A 28 5.95 21.69 -17.96
CA GLY A 28 5.03 20.57 -18.07
C GLY A 28 3.58 20.93 -17.70
N PHE A 29 3.05 22.03 -18.23
CA PHE A 29 1.65 22.39 -17.98
C PHE A 29 0.71 21.76 -19.02
N GLY A 30 -0.44 21.32 -18.58
CA GLY A 30 -1.49 20.75 -19.42
C GLY A 30 -2.36 19.77 -18.62
N ASN A 31 -3.67 19.87 -18.84
CA ASN A 31 -4.57 18.89 -18.25
C ASN A 31 -4.52 17.59 -19.07
N PRO A 32 -4.15 16.44 -18.46
CA PRO A 32 -4.06 15.16 -19.17
C PRO A 32 -5.39 14.64 -19.72
N SER A 33 -6.53 15.19 -19.25
CA SER A 33 -7.86 14.89 -19.80
C SER A 33 -8.22 15.71 -21.05
N SER A 34 -7.42 16.74 -21.38
CA SER A 34 -7.67 17.59 -22.55
C SER A 34 -7.25 16.92 -23.86
N ILE A 35 -8.05 17.09 -24.90
CA ILE A 35 -7.82 16.52 -26.25
C ILE A 35 -6.78 17.27 -27.08
N HIS A 36 -6.41 18.49 -26.70
CA HIS A 36 -5.42 19.29 -27.41
C HIS A 36 -3.97 18.82 -27.16
N LYS A 37 -3.02 19.33 -27.95
CA LYS A 37 -1.61 18.89 -27.95
C LYS A 37 -0.98 18.86 -26.55
N LYS A 38 -1.13 19.93 -25.75
CA LYS A 38 -0.53 20.00 -24.41
C LYS A 38 -1.09 18.93 -23.44
N GLY A 39 -2.39 18.66 -23.48
CA GLY A 39 -2.99 17.61 -22.68
C GLY A 39 -2.47 16.23 -23.07
N ARG A 40 -2.40 15.94 -24.39
CA ARG A 40 -1.86 14.67 -24.89
C ARG A 40 -0.38 14.44 -24.52
N GLU A 41 0.45 15.51 -24.56
CA GLU A 41 1.86 15.44 -24.15
C GLU A 41 1.99 14.98 -22.69
N ILE A 42 1.26 15.61 -21.77
CA ILE A 42 1.28 15.26 -20.34
C ILE A 42 0.69 13.87 -20.10
N LYS A 43 -0.43 13.53 -20.73
CA LYS A 43 -1.01 12.19 -20.65
C LYS A 43 0.00 11.13 -21.09
N SER A 44 0.71 11.33 -22.19
CA SER A 44 1.73 10.40 -22.67
C SER A 44 2.85 10.16 -21.65
N VAL A 45 3.27 11.20 -20.92
CA VAL A 45 4.29 11.07 -19.88
C VAL A 45 3.77 10.25 -18.71
N ILE A 46 2.55 10.53 -18.22
CA ILE A 46 1.92 9.78 -17.13
C ILE A 46 1.80 8.31 -17.50
N GLU A 47 1.31 7.99 -18.70
CA GLU A 47 1.14 6.60 -19.13
C GLU A 47 2.48 5.86 -19.32
N LYS A 48 3.54 6.54 -19.74
CA LYS A 48 4.90 5.97 -19.77
C LYS A 48 5.40 5.63 -18.37
N CYS A 49 5.18 6.52 -17.38
CA CYS A 49 5.54 6.27 -15.99
C CYS A 49 4.76 5.08 -15.43
N ARG A 50 3.45 5.04 -15.69
CA ARG A 50 2.55 3.95 -15.30
C ARG A 50 3.03 2.61 -15.85
N SER A 51 3.30 2.53 -17.14
CA SER A 51 3.80 1.31 -17.81
C SER A 51 5.14 0.86 -17.24
N LYS A 52 6.04 1.81 -16.92
CA LYS A 52 7.33 1.47 -16.31
C LYS A 52 7.18 0.89 -14.92
N ILE A 53 6.33 1.47 -14.08
CA ILE A 53 6.05 0.96 -12.72
C ILE A 53 5.41 -0.44 -12.84
N ALA A 54 4.43 -0.62 -13.69
CA ALA A 54 3.78 -1.90 -13.93
C ALA A 54 4.79 -2.99 -14.35
N SER A 55 5.70 -2.67 -15.26
CA SER A 55 6.78 -3.59 -15.65
C SER A 55 7.71 -3.98 -14.50
N LEU A 56 8.01 -3.04 -13.57
CA LEU A 56 8.84 -3.33 -12.39
C LEU A 56 8.10 -4.19 -11.36
N LEU A 57 6.79 -4.05 -11.27
CA LEU A 57 5.94 -4.81 -10.35
C LEU A 57 5.37 -6.09 -10.99
N SER A 58 5.71 -6.37 -12.26
CA SER A 58 5.21 -7.54 -13.01
C SER A 58 3.68 -7.60 -13.08
N CYS A 59 3.03 -6.45 -13.28
CA CYS A 59 1.59 -6.32 -13.42
C CYS A 59 1.20 -5.50 -14.67
N GLU A 60 -0.10 -5.40 -14.95
CA GLU A 60 -0.60 -4.62 -16.09
C GLU A 60 -0.68 -3.11 -15.76
N PRO A 61 -0.47 -2.22 -16.72
CA PRO A 61 -0.56 -0.77 -16.49
C PRO A 61 -1.91 -0.32 -15.91
N GLY A 62 -3.00 -1.02 -16.22
CA GLY A 62 -4.33 -0.75 -15.69
C GLY A 62 -4.49 -1.05 -14.20
N GLU A 63 -3.54 -1.77 -13.60
CA GLU A 63 -3.52 -2.10 -12.17
C GLU A 63 -2.76 -1.05 -11.34
N ILE A 64 -2.13 -0.05 -11.99
CA ILE A 64 -1.41 1.03 -11.30
C ILE A 64 -2.30 2.25 -11.17
N PHE A 65 -2.51 2.71 -9.95
CA PHE A 65 -3.26 3.92 -9.63
C PHE A 65 -2.36 4.93 -8.92
N PHE A 66 -2.26 6.14 -9.45
CA PHE A 66 -1.54 7.22 -8.79
C PHE A 66 -2.46 7.92 -7.80
N THR A 67 -1.98 8.06 -6.58
CA THR A 67 -2.66 8.73 -5.46
C THR A 67 -1.78 9.85 -4.91
N SER A 68 -2.32 10.66 -4.01
CA SER A 68 -1.56 11.73 -3.34
C SER A 68 -0.52 11.20 -2.33
N GLY A 69 -0.65 9.93 -1.91
CA GLY A 69 0.26 9.30 -0.94
C GLY A 69 -0.29 7.97 -0.43
N GLY A 70 0.49 7.30 0.44
CA GLY A 70 0.14 5.99 1.01
C GLY A 70 -1.21 6.00 1.74
N THR A 71 -1.47 7.04 2.53
CA THR A 71 -2.75 7.17 3.25
C THR A 71 -3.97 7.12 2.32
N GLU A 72 -3.94 7.80 1.17
CA GLU A 72 -5.01 7.72 0.19
C GLU A 72 -5.09 6.33 -0.44
N ALA A 73 -3.94 5.74 -0.77
CA ALA A 73 -3.87 4.41 -1.38
C ALA A 73 -4.46 3.33 -0.46
N ASP A 74 -4.03 3.30 0.82
CA ASP A 74 -4.54 2.36 1.82
C ASP A 74 -6.04 2.52 2.04
N ASN A 75 -6.51 3.74 2.25
CA ASN A 75 -7.93 4.03 2.42
C ASN A 75 -8.74 3.59 1.19
N MET A 76 -8.28 3.96 -0.01
CA MET A 76 -8.96 3.61 -1.26
C MET A 76 -9.09 2.09 -1.41
N PHE A 77 -8.01 1.34 -1.16
CA PHE A 77 -8.05 -0.11 -1.30
C PHE A 77 -8.89 -0.77 -0.21
N ILE A 78 -8.60 -0.48 1.06
CA ILE A 78 -9.22 -1.16 2.22
C ILE A 78 -10.73 -0.90 2.25
N LEU A 79 -11.14 0.37 2.16
CA LEU A 79 -12.56 0.74 2.25
C LEU A 79 -13.34 0.19 1.06
N ASN A 80 -12.87 0.44 -0.17
CA ASN A 80 -13.60 0.00 -1.35
C ASN A 80 -13.68 -1.52 -1.43
N THR A 81 -12.57 -2.24 -1.14
CA THR A 81 -12.55 -3.70 -1.17
C THR A 81 -13.52 -4.29 -0.14
N ALA A 82 -13.49 -3.77 1.10
CA ALA A 82 -14.38 -4.26 2.16
C ALA A 82 -15.86 -4.05 1.85
N ILE A 83 -16.20 -2.91 1.21
CA ILE A 83 -17.57 -2.55 0.88
C ILE A 83 -18.04 -3.28 -0.38
N GLU A 84 -17.30 -3.18 -1.49
CA GLU A 84 -17.67 -3.75 -2.79
C GLU A 84 -17.75 -5.28 -2.76
N LYS A 85 -16.80 -5.93 -2.11
CA LYS A 85 -16.78 -7.39 -1.94
C LYS A 85 -17.67 -7.87 -0.77
N LYS A 86 -18.32 -6.93 -0.05
CA LYS A 86 -19.18 -7.23 1.12
C LYS A 86 -18.48 -8.11 2.15
N LEU A 87 -17.19 -7.83 2.42
CA LEU A 87 -16.42 -8.58 3.38
C LEU A 87 -16.92 -8.32 4.81
N ASP A 88 -16.90 -9.32 5.66
CA ASP A 88 -17.42 -9.22 7.03
C ASP A 88 -16.34 -8.86 8.04
N THR A 89 -15.10 -9.26 7.75
CA THR A 89 -13.98 -9.14 8.69
C THR A 89 -12.75 -8.54 8.01
N ILE A 90 -12.05 -7.70 8.74
CA ILE A 90 -10.70 -7.23 8.38
C ILE A 90 -9.73 -7.82 9.41
N ILE A 91 -8.73 -8.55 8.94
CA ILE A 91 -7.66 -9.12 9.77
C ILE A 91 -6.43 -8.25 9.54
N THR A 92 -5.91 -7.66 10.62
CA THR A 92 -4.80 -6.70 10.56
C THR A 92 -3.86 -6.87 11.76
N SER A 93 -2.82 -6.07 11.86
CA SER A 93 -1.95 -6.05 13.03
C SER A 93 -2.12 -4.74 13.82
N LYS A 94 -1.74 -4.74 15.10
CA LYS A 94 -1.66 -3.50 15.90
C LYS A 94 -0.45 -2.65 15.54
N LEU A 95 0.45 -3.18 14.72
CA LEU A 95 1.70 -2.54 14.31
C LEU A 95 1.57 -1.79 12.97
N GLU A 96 0.36 -1.77 12.39
CA GLU A 96 0.11 -1.05 11.15
C GLU A 96 0.24 0.47 11.31
N HIS A 97 0.53 1.14 10.21
CA HIS A 97 0.45 2.60 10.15
C HIS A 97 -1.00 3.08 10.41
N HIS A 98 -1.12 4.28 10.98
CA HIS A 98 -2.43 4.89 11.27
C HIS A 98 -3.38 4.98 10.06
N ALA A 99 -2.87 5.07 8.84
CA ALA A 99 -3.67 5.05 7.63
C ALA A 99 -4.52 3.77 7.53
N VAL A 100 -3.92 2.62 7.84
CA VAL A 100 -4.60 1.31 7.86
C VAL A 100 -5.51 1.20 9.09
N LEU A 101 -5.00 1.53 10.29
CA LEU A 101 -5.77 1.40 11.54
C LEU A 101 -7.04 2.28 11.54
N HIS A 102 -6.93 3.54 11.08
CA HIS A 102 -8.10 4.42 10.99
C HIS A 102 -9.11 3.95 9.94
N SER A 103 -8.65 3.35 8.82
CA SER A 103 -9.54 2.71 7.86
C SER A 103 -10.32 1.54 8.48
N CYS A 104 -9.64 0.71 9.29
CA CYS A 104 -10.27 -0.37 10.04
C CYS A 104 -11.29 0.16 11.06
N GLU A 105 -10.93 1.17 11.85
CA GLU A 105 -11.86 1.81 12.80
C GLU A 105 -13.10 2.39 12.10
N TYR A 106 -12.91 3.02 10.96
CA TYR A 106 -14.01 3.56 10.18
C TYR A 106 -14.95 2.46 9.69
N LEU A 107 -14.41 1.36 9.18
CA LEU A 107 -15.20 0.19 8.76
C LEU A 107 -15.97 -0.43 9.93
N GLU A 108 -15.36 -0.53 11.11
CA GLU A 108 -16.01 -1.04 12.31
C GLU A 108 -17.19 -0.14 12.72
N ARG A 109 -16.95 1.17 12.85
CA ARG A 109 -17.96 2.11 13.35
C ARG A 109 -19.10 2.33 12.35
N SER A 110 -18.77 2.54 11.06
CA SER A 110 -19.73 2.98 10.04
C SER A 110 -20.39 1.82 9.29
N TYR A 111 -19.66 0.71 9.13
CA TYR A 111 -20.13 -0.43 8.33
C TYR A 111 -20.32 -1.71 9.15
N LYS A 112 -20.10 -1.64 10.48
CA LYS A 112 -20.25 -2.77 11.42
C LYS A 112 -19.40 -3.99 11.02
N LYS A 113 -18.22 -3.75 10.43
CA LYS A 113 -17.27 -4.81 10.10
C LYS A 113 -16.55 -5.29 11.35
N ASN A 114 -16.17 -6.56 11.39
CA ASN A 114 -15.38 -7.12 12.47
C ASN A 114 -13.90 -6.82 12.22
N ILE A 115 -13.20 -6.26 13.20
CA ILE A 115 -11.76 -6.09 13.13
C ILE A 115 -11.10 -7.14 14.02
N LYS A 116 -10.18 -7.91 13.45
CA LYS A 116 -9.40 -8.92 14.13
C LYS A 116 -7.94 -8.58 14.05
N PHE A 117 -7.27 -8.59 15.19
CA PHE A 117 -5.84 -8.34 15.25
C PHE A 117 -5.08 -9.66 15.35
N VAL A 118 -4.16 -9.87 14.41
CA VAL A 118 -3.20 -10.96 14.50
C VAL A 118 -2.20 -10.65 15.62
N GLU A 119 -1.79 -11.67 16.34
CA GLU A 119 -0.77 -11.56 17.38
C GLU A 119 0.62 -11.39 16.79
N SER A 120 1.51 -10.79 17.56
CA SER A 120 2.93 -10.69 17.28
C SER A 120 3.72 -10.97 18.55
N ASP A 121 4.95 -11.41 18.39
CA ASP A 121 5.87 -11.57 19.51
C ASP A 121 6.38 -10.21 20.04
N GLU A 122 7.23 -10.25 21.08
CA GLU A 122 7.83 -9.07 21.71
C GLU A 122 8.74 -8.27 20.75
N LYS A 123 9.17 -8.87 19.65
CA LYS A 123 9.96 -8.23 18.59
C LYS A 123 9.10 -7.72 17.44
N GLY A 124 7.78 -7.88 17.52
CA GLY A 124 6.84 -7.46 16.50
C GLY A 124 6.77 -8.40 15.29
N VAL A 125 7.21 -9.65 15.41
CA VAL A 125 7.09 -10.65 14.36
C VAL A 125 5.66 -11.22 14.39
N ILE A 126 4.97 -11.17 13.26
CA ILE A 126 3.58 -11.65 13.13
C ILE A 126 3.50 -13.17 13.29
N ASP A 127 2.57 -13.61 14.13
CA ASP A 127 2.24 -15.04 14.31
C ASP A 127 1.41 -15.55 13.13
N LEU A 128 2.06 -16.32 12.24
CA LEU A 128 1.43 -16.85 11.04
C LEU A 128 0.40 -17.96 11.34
N ASP A 129 0.58 -18.72 12.41
CA ASP A 129 -0.36 -19.76 12.82
C ASP A 129 -1.66 -19.14 13.35
N HIS A 130 -1.51 -18.05 14.14
CA HIS A 130 -2.66 -17.25 14.56
C HIS A 130 -3.37 -16.57 13.38
N LEU A 131 -2.61 -16.00 12.43
CA LEU A 131 -3.17 -15.44 11.20
C LEU A 131 -4.01 -16.48 10.45
N GLU A 132 -3.47 -17.69 10.27
CA GLU A 132 -4.17 -18.77 9.59
C GLU A 132 -5.44 -19.19 10.35
N SER A 133 -5.40 -19.26 11.68
CA SER A 133 -6.56 -19.58 12.52
C SER A 133 -7.68 -18.53 12.40
N LEU A 134 -7.30 -17.25 12.35
CA LEU A 134 -8.25 -16.15 12.13
C LEU A 134 -8.93 -16.24 10.76
N MET A 135 -8.20 -16.56 9.70
CA MET A 135 -8.76 -16.74 8.36
C MET A 135 -9.70 -17.94 8.28
N LYS A 136 -9.33 -19.07 8.91
CA LYS A 136 -10.22 -20.25 9.01
C LYS A 136 -11.56 -19.91 9.67
N SER A 137 -11.50 -19.11 10.73
CA SER A 137 -12.69 -18.69 11.49
C SER A 137 -13.48 -17.58 10.82
N ASN A 138 -12.89 -16.88 9.86
CA ASN A 138 -13.46 -15.71 9.18
C ASN A 138 -13.24 -15.80 7.65
N PRO A 139 -13.91 -16.72 6.95
CA PRO A 139 -13.62 -17.01 5.53
C PRO A 139 -13.93 -15.84 4.58
N ASN A 140 -14.80 -14.91 4.98
CA ASN A 140 -15.14 -13.71 4.20
C ASN A 140 -14.38 -12.49 4.74
N SER A 141 -13.05 -12.48 4.56
CA SER A 141 -12.19 -11.46 5.15
C SER A 141 -11.23 -10.82 4.16
N LEU A 142 -10.70 -9.67 4.57
CA LEU A 142 -9.52 -9.00 4.02
C LEU A 142 -8.39 -9.14 5.03
N VAL A 143 -7.23 -9.59 4.60
CA VAL A 143 -5.99 -9.50 5.38
C VAL A 143 -5.24 -8.24 4.95
N THR A 144 -4.82 -7.41 5.92
CA THR A 144 -3.98 -6.23 5.67
C THR A 144 -2.82 -6.24 6.65
N ILE A 145 -1.61 -6.48 6.16
CA ILE A 145 -0.36 -6.55 6.94
C ILE A 145 0.73 -5.79 6.18
N MET A 146 1.33 -4.79 6.82
CA MET A 146 2.40 -3.99 6.23
C MET A 146 3.64 -4.84 5.95
N HIS A 147 4.40 -4.49 4.91
CA HIS A 147 5.65 -5.18 4.59
C HIS A 147 6.78 -4.76 5.52
N GLY A 148 7.04 -3.48 5.64
CA GLY A 148 8.10 -2.93 6.51
C GLY A 148 7.53 -1.93 7.49
N ASN A 149 7.84 -2.10 8.77
CA ASN A 149 7.37 -1.21 9.81
C ASN A 149 8.28 0.02 9.95
N ASN A 150 7.70 1.20 9.92
CA ASN A 150 8.41 2.48 9.99
C ASN A 150 8.93 2.84 11.40
N GLU A 151 8.39 2.22 12.47
CA GLU A 151 8.74 2.52 13.86
C GLU A 151 9.81 1.57 14.39
N ILE A 152 9.62 0.27 14.21
CA ILE A 152 10.48 -0.77 14.78
C ILE A 152 11.40 -1.43 13.77
N GLY A 153 11.25 -1.12 12.46
CA GLY A 153 12.12 -1.60 11.39
C GLY A 153 11.96 -3.06 11.01
N ASN A 154 10.91 -3.75 11.48
CA ASN A 154 10.65 -5.14 11.13
C ASN A 154 10.20 -5.29 9.69
N LEU A 155 10.60 -6.40 9.07
CA LEU A 155 10.09 -6.86 7.79
C LEU A 155 9.23 -8.10 8.00
N ASN A 156 7.99 -8.05 7.53
CA ASN A 156 7.11 -9.21 7.49
C ASN A 156 7.35 -10.04 6.21
N ASP A 157 7.29 -11.35 6.33
CA ASP A 157 7.40 -12.27 5.18
C ASP A 157 6.09 -12.26 4.38
N ILE A 158 5.89 -11.20 3.58
CA ILE A 158 4.68 -11.05 2.76
C ILE A 158 4.51 -12.19 1.75
N LYS A 159 5.60 -12.89 1.35
CA LYS A 159 5.52 -14.06 0.47
C LYS A 159 4.83 -15.24 1.16
N LYS A 160 5.16 -15.48 2.45
CA LYS A 160 4.45 -16.50 3.22
C LYS A 160 3.02 -16.10 3.50
N ILE A 161 2.78 -14.85 3.93
CA ILE A 161 1.43 -14.33 4.19
C ILE A 161 0.56 -14.45 2.92
N SER A 162 1.08 -14.02 1.76
CA SER A 162 0.37 -14.11 0.48
C SER A 162 -0.02 -15.57 0.14
N ARG A 163 0.90 -16.54 0.31
CA ARG A 163 0.61 -17.96 0.06
C ARG A 163 -0.49 -18.50 0.96
N ILE A 164 -0.47 -18.11 2.25
CA ILE A 164 -1.54 -18.50 3.17
C ILE A 164 -2.86 -17.87 2.72
N CYS A 165 -2.88 -16.58 2.41
CA CYS A 165 -4.08 -15.90 1.91
C CYS A 165 -4.63 -16.55 0.63
N GLU A 166 -3.76 -16.96 -0.29
CA GLU A 166 -4.13 -17.65 -1.53
C GLU A 166 -4.79 -19.00 -1.26
N GLN A 167 -4.25 -19.81 -0.32
CA GLN A 167 -4.84 -21.09 0.09
C GLN A 167 -6.28 -20.94 0.61
N TYR A 168 -6.56 -19.84 1.32
CA TYR A 168 -7.89 -19.53 1.86
C TYR A 168 -8.73 -18.66 0.94
N LYS A 169 -8.23 -18.29 -0.26
CA LYS A 169 -8.88 -17.38 -1.20
C LYS A 169 -9.25 -16.04 -0.56
N THR A 170 -8.48 -15.61 0.41
CA THR A 170 -8.66 -14.36 1.14
C THR A 170 -7.96 -13.24 0.39
N VAL A 171 -8.59 -12.08 0.30
CA VAL A 171 -7.97 -10.88 -0.29
C VAL A 171 -6.82 -10.43 0.62
N PHE A 172 -5.66 -10.17 0.03
CA PHE A 172 -4.48 -9.69 0.73
C PHE A 172 -4.11 -8.29 0.29
N HIS A 173 -3.86 -7.41 1.25
CA HIS A 173 -3.33 -6.05 1.08
C HIS A 173 -2.06 -5.90 1.92
N SER A 174 -1.11 -5.12 1.42
CA SER A 174 0.09 -4.78 2.18
C SER A 174 0.47 -3.32 1.96
N ASP A 175 0.56 -2.54 3.03
CA ASP A 175 1.25 -1.25 3.00
C ASP A 175 2.75 -1.50 2.77
N THR A 176 3.26 -0.98 1.65
CA THR A 176 4.66 -1.13 1.24
C THR A 176 5.39 0.20 1.12
N VAL A 177 4.87 1.26 1.74
CA VAL A 177 5.45 2.62 1.68
C VAL A 177 6.92 2.63 2.05
N GLN A 178 7.35 1.82 3.02
CA GLN A 178 8.75 1.75 3.46
C GLN A 178 9.62 0.82 2.60
N THR A 179 9.06 0.04 1.69
CA THR A 179 9.78 -1.10 1.11
C THR A 179 9.74 -1.17 -0.42
N VAL A 180 8.71 -0.60 -1.06
CA VAL A 180 8.62 -0.61 -2.53
C VAL A 180 9.81 0.14 -3.15
N GLY A 181 10.50 -0.52 -4.10
CA GLY A 181 11.70 0.02 -4.72
C GLY A 181 13.01 -0.24 -3.95
N HIS A 182 12.95 -0.79 -2.73
CA HIS A 182 14.12 -1.18 -1.92
C HIS A 182 14.35 -2.69 -1.90
N TYR A 183 13.30 -3.48 -2.14
CA TYR A 183 13.34 -4.95 -2.17
C TYR A 183 12.79 -5.46 -3.51
N ASN A 184 13.35 -6.57 -3.98
CA ASN A 184 12.94 -7.28 -5.21
C ASN A 184 11.92 -8.38 -4.88
#